data_83d97a445039e6ff9227f9e39561c14a
#
_entry.id   83d97a445039e6ff9227f9e39561c14a
#
_cell.length_a   1.000
_cell.length_b   1.000
_cell.length_c   1.000
_cell.angle_alpha   90.00
_cell.angle_beta   90.00
_cell.angle_gamma   90.00
#
_symmetry.space_group_name_H-M   'P 1'
#
loop_
_entity.id
_entity.type
_entity.pdbx_description
1 polymer ?
#
loop_
_entity_poly.entity_id
_entity_poly.type
_entity_poly.pdbx_seq_one_letter_code
_entity_poly.pdbx_strand_id
1 'polypeptide(L)'
;HLGLDAWAGFPGAAPDENAGRPGDDGRFRLGVTHAPYRRVLDAMTADGADLLLAGHTHGGQVCVPFLGALVTNCDLPRRQASGVSTWTAAGRTVPLEVSAGLGTAPSAPVRFACRPEAVVLDLVPRG
;
A
#
# COMPACT_ATOMS: atom_id res chain seq x y z
N HIS A 1 2.81 -8.81 -20.46
CA HIS A 1 2.35 -7.42 -20.25
C HIS A 1 1.77 -7.31 -18.86
N LEU A 2 2.48 -6.61 -17.97
CA LEU A 2 1.94 -6.15 -16.69
C LEU A 2 1.00 -4.98 -16.99
N GLY A 3 -0.30 -5.18 -16.90
CA GLY A 3 -1.26 -4.10 -16.89
C GLY A 3 -1.12 -3.35 -15.56
N LEU A 4 -0.55 -2.16 -15.59
CA LEU A 4 -0.50 -1.26 -14.44
C LEU A 4 -1.78 -0.44 -14.45
N ASP A 5 -2.79 -0.86 -13.73
CA ASP A 5 -3.91 -0.01 -13.39
C ASP A 5 -3.52 0.84 -12.17
N ALA A 6 -3.01 2.05 -12.44
CA ALA A 6 -2.65 2.98 -11.41
C ALA A 6 -3.90 3.69 -10.88
N TRP A 7 -4.35 3.33 -9.70
CA TRP A 7 -5.35 4.07 -8.94
C TRP A 7 -4.66 5.23 -8.21
N ALA A 8 -4.63 6.40 -8.83
CA ALA A 8 -4.18 7.62 -8.18
C ALA A 8 -5.35 8.25 -7.41
N GLY A 9 -5.55 7.83 -6.17
CA GLY A 9 -6.51 8.47 -5.26
C GLY A 9 -5.85 9.58 -4.48
N PHE A 10 -6.11 10.85 -4.81
CA PHE A 10 -5.90 11.95 -3.88
C PHE A 10 -6.89 11.84 -2.71
N PRO A 11 -6.57 12.38 -1.51
CA PRO A 11 -7.53 12.44 -0.41
C PRO A 11 -8.83 13.10 -0.89
N GLY A 12 -9.94 12.35 -0.90
CA GLY A 12 -11.24 12.83 -1.36
C GLY A 12 -11.67 12.43 -2.76
N ALA A 13 -10.80 11.86 -3.60
CA ALA A 13 -11.23 11.25 -4.84
C ALA A 13 -11.89 9.90 -4.55
N ALA A 14 -13.12 9.71 -5.01
CA ALA A 14 -13.70 8.38 -5.07
C ALA A 14 -12.85 7.51 -6.01
N PRO A 15 -12.69 6.21 -5.75
CA PRO A 15 -12.15 5.28 -6.73
C PRO A 15 -12.89 5.50 -8.05
N ASP A 16 -12.17 5.50 -9.16
CA ASP A 16 -12.83 5.54 -10.46
C ASP A 16 -13.58 4.22 -10.65
N GLU A 17 -14.87 4.24 -10.33
CA GLU A 17 -15.77 3.09 -10.45
C GLU A 17 -15.95 2.66 -11.92
N ASN A 18 -15.47 3.47 -12.86
CA ASN A 18 -15.51 3.22 -14.29
C ASN A 18 -14.20 2.63 -14.85
N ALA A 19 -13.14 2.50 -14.09
CA ALA A 19 -12.04 1.63 -14.47
C ALA A 19 -12.59 0.20 -14.44
N GLY A 20 -13.08 -0.26 -15.59
CA GLY A 20 -13.77 -1.54 -15.73
C GLY A 20 -12.95 -2.65 -15.09
N ARG A 21 -13.58 -3.47 -14.27
CA ARG A 21 -12.97 -4.65 -13.70
C ARG A 21 -12.34 -5.45 -14.83
N PRO A 22 -11.02 -5.60 -14.88
CA PRO A 22 -10.43 -6.50 -15.85
C PRO A 22 -11.04 -7.89 -15.58
N GLY A 23 -11.63 -8.51 -16.57
CA GLY A 23 -12.12 -9.87 -16.45
C GLY A 23 -11.01 -10.79 -15.94
N ASP A 24 -11.35 -11.92 -15.36
CA ASP A 24 -10.33 -12.92 -14.94
C ASP A 24 -9.69 -13.52 -16.20
N ASP A 25 -8.56 -12.93 -16.59
CA ASP A 25 -7.80 -13.28 -17.78
C ASP A 25 -6.50 -14.03 -17.43
N GLY A 26 -6.35 -14.45 -16.17
CA GLY A 26 -5.18 -15.17 -15.66
C GLY A 26 -3.91 -14.31 -15.54
N ARG A 27 -3.98 -12.99 -15.76
CA ARG A 27 -2.84 -12.09 -15.59
C ARG A 27 -2.63 -11.72 -14.13
N PHE A 28 -1.36 -11.56 -13.74
CA PHE A 28 -1.01 -11.02 -12.43
C PHE A 28 -1.43 -9.55 -12.33
N ARG A 29 -2.15 -9.20 -11.29
CA ARG A 29 -2.69 -7.85 -11.05
C ARG A 29 -1.99 -7.18 -9.91
N LEU A 30 -1.40 -6.03 -10.22
CA LEU A 30 -0.73 -5.18 -9.24
C LEU A 30 -1.63 -3.99 -8.89
N GLY A 31 -2.09 -3.93 -7.64
CA GLY A 31 -2.77 -2.78 -7.07
C GLY A 31 -1.76 -1.78 -6.53
N VAL A 32 -1.76 -0.54 -7.04
CA VAL A 32 -0.86 0.52 -6.57
C VAL A 32 -1.68 1.70 -6.08
N THR A 33 -1.44 2.14 -4.86
CA THR A 33 -2.08 3.32 -4.28
C THR A 33 -1.06 4.21 -3.57
N HIS A 34 -1.30 5.53 -3.54
CA HIS A 34 -0.45 6.42 -2.77
C HIS A 34 -0.61 6.15 -1.28
N ALA A 35 -1.83 6.19 -0.76
CA ALA A 35 -2.11 6.01 0.66
C ALA A 35 -2.90 4.71 0.91
N PRO A 36 -2.45 3.87 1.87
CA PRO A 36 -3.05 2.57 2.13
C PRO A 36 -4.29 2.69 3.02
N TYR A 37 -5.29 3.44 2.59
CA TYR A 37 -6.57 3.46 3.28
C TYR A 37 -7.30 2.13 3.12
N ARG A 38 -7.90 1.63 4.21
CA ARG A 38 -8.61 0.34 4.23
C ARG A 38 -9.61 0.20 3.10
N ARG A 39 -10.44 1.22 2.87
CA ARG A 39 -11.44 1.24 1.80
C ARG A 39 -10.84 1.01 0.40
N VAL A 40 -9.63 1.55 0.16
CA VAL A 40 -8.93 1.40 -1.12
C VAL A 40 -8.35 -0.01 -1.26
N LEU A 41 -7.71 -0.50 -0.21
CA LEU A 41 -7.16 -1.85 -0.18
C LEU A 41 -8.26 -2.91 -0.30
N ASP A 42 -9.42 -2.69 0.35
CA ASP A 42 -10.59 -3.57 0.25
C ASP A 42 -11.11 -3.62 -1.19
N ALA A 43 -11.26 -2.45 -1.83
CA ALA A 43 -11.74 -2.36 -3.22
C ALA A 43 -10.76 -3.06 -4.18
N MET A 44 -9.46 -2.76 -4.11
CA MET A 44 -8.45 -3.40 -4.95
C MET A 44 -8.39 -4.92 -4.77
N THR A 45 -8.52 -5.39 -3.53
CA THR A 45 -8.54 -6.83 -3.23
C THR A 45 -9.80 -7.49 -3.80
N ALA A 46 -10.96 -6.85 -3.66
CA ALA A 46 -12.22 -7.32 -4.23
C ALA A 46 -12.18 -7.35 -5.77
N ASP A 47 -11.49 -6.38 -6.39
CA ASP A 47 -11.30 -6.29 -7.84
C ASP A 47 -10.24 -7.26 -8.39
N GLY A 48 -9.64 -8.07 -7.52
CA GLY A 48 -8.77 -9.17 -7.93
C GLY A 48 -7.28 -8.85 -7.93
N ALA A 49 -6.81 -7.81 -7.23
CA ALA A 49 -5.38 -7.60 -7.06
C ALA A 49 -4.69 -8.81 -6.44
N ASP A 50 -3.51 -9.15 -6.93
CA ASP A 50 -2.67 -10.24 -6.44
C ASP A 50 -1.53 -9.74 -5.54
N LEU A 51 -1.19 -8.46 -5.65
CA LEU A 51 -0.24 -7.75 -4.80
C LEU A 51 -0.68 -6.30 -4.67
N LEU A 52 -0.58 -5.74 -3.46
CA LEU A 52 -0.86 -4.33 -3.17
C LEU A 52 0.43 -3.62 -2.81
N LEU A 53 0.65 -2.45 -3.42
CA LEU A 53 1.76 -1.55 -3.14
C LEU A 53 1.23 -0.20 -2.68
N ALA A 54 1.81 0.33 -1.60
CA ALA A 54 1.44 1.65 -1.07
C ALA A 54 2.65 2.38 -0.47
N GLY A 55 2.48 3.68 -0.26
CA GLY A 55 3.45 4.55 0.40
C GLY A 55 2.78 5.43 1.44
N HIS A 56 3.01 6.76 1.35
CA HIS A 56 2.34 7.80 2.14
C HIS A 56 2.64 7.83 3.64
N THR A 57 2.74 6.68 4.29
CA THR A 57 2.88 6.55 5.75
C THR A 57 4.19 7.10 6.28
N HIS A 58 5.21 7.21 5.41
CA HIS A 58 6.60 7.53 5.78
C HIS A 58 7.12 6.64 6.92
N GLY A 59 6.57 5.40 7.04
CA GLY A 59 6.83 4.49 8.14
C GLY A 59 6.33 4.99 9.50
N GLY A 60 5.40 5.97 9.49
CA GLY A 60 4.94 6.69 10.68
C GLY A 60 5.79 7.91 11.02
N GLN A 61 6.83 8.21 10.22
CA GLN A 61 7.76 9.33 10.28
C GLN A 61 8.44 9.58 11.64
N VAL A 62 7.70 9.45 12.75
CA VAL A 62 8.20 9.43 14.13
C VAL A 62 7.88 8.08 14.74
N CYS A 63 8.91 7.32 15.04
CA CYS A 63 8.81 5.99 15.63
C CYS A 63 9.42 5.99 17.02
N VAL A 64 8.84 5.21 17.92
CA VAL A 64 9.45 4.89 19.20
C VAL A 64 10.21 3.58 19.05
N PRO A 65 11.49 3.53 19.44
CA PRO A 65 12.24 2.28 19.43
C PRO A 65 11.45 1.17 20.16
N PHE A 66 11.34 0.01 19.52
CA PHE A 66 10.60 -1.17 19.97
C PHE A 66 9.06 -1.07 19.93
N LEU A 67 8.46 0.12 19.83
CA LEU A 67 7.00 0.32 19.76
C LEU A 67 6.51 0.66 18.34
N GLY A 68 7.42 1.05 17.44
CA GLY A 68 7.09 1.39 16.05
C GLY A 68 6.47 2.77 15.87
N ALA A 69 5.70 2.94 14.82
CA ALA A 69 5.09 4.21 14.42
C ALA A 69 4.16 4.79 15.47
N LEU A 70 4.30 6.08 15.78
CA LEU A 70 3.35 6.80 16.65
C LEU A 70 2.08 7.20 15.90
N VAL A 71 2.23 7.70 14.66
CA VAL A 71 1.14 8.15 13.80
C VAL A 71 1.40 7.65 12.38
N THR A 72 0.39 7.18 11.69
CA THR A 72 0.53 6.61 10.34
C THR A 72 -0.13 7.43 9.24
N ASN A 73 -0.88 8.48 9.59
CA ASN A 73 -1.69 9.31 8.68
C ASN A 73 -2.63 8.50 7.76
N CYS A 74 -2.98 7.29 8.19
CA CYS A 74 -3.91 6.40 7.53
C CYS A 74 -4.64 5.56 8.59
N ASP A 75 -5.66 4.81 8.16
CA ASP A 75 -6.46 3.96 9.03
C ASP A 75 -5.94 2.52 9.18
N LEU A 76 -4.72 2.26 8.68
CA LEU A 76 -4.05 0.97 8.85
C LEU A 76 -3.63 0.73 10.30
N PRO A 77 -3.58 -0.54 10.74
CA PRO A 77 -2.87 -0.91 11.95
C PRO A 77 -1.40 -0.46 11.89
N ARG A 78 -0.90 0.13 12.98
CA ARG A 78 0.48 0.68 13.04
C ARG A 78 1.57 -0.30 12.60
N ARG A 79 1.38 -1.60 12.87
CA ARG A 79 2.30 -2.66 12.47
C ARG A 79 2.41 -2.86 10.95
N GLN A 80 1.46 -2.30 10.18
CA GLN A 80 1.41 -2.34 8.72
C GLN A 80 1.82 -1.01 8.08
N ALA A 81 2.35 -0.07 8.86
CA ALA A 81 2.75 1.24 8.38
C ALA A 81 4.00 1.21 7.48
N SER A 82 4.75 0.12 7.49
CA SER A 82 5.87 -0.14 6.56
C SER A 82 6.16 -1.63 6.47
N GLY A 83 6.80 -2.02 5.36
CA GLY A 83 7.23 -3.38 5.09
C GLY A 83 6.13 -4.28 4.51
N VAL A 84 6.50 -5.55 4.33
CA VAL A 84 5.63 -6.57 3.75
C VAL A 84 4.71 -7.14 4.82
N SER A 85 3.43 -7.18 4.49
CA SER A 85 2.38 -7.81 5.30
C SER A 85 1.34 -8.47 4.39
N THR A 86 0.17 -8.78 4.92
CA THR A 86 -0.95 -9.28 4.13
C THR A 86 -2.20 -8.47 4.40
N TRP A 87 -3.04 -8.34 3.37
CA TRP A 87 -4.35 -7.73 3.46
C TRP A 87 -5.43 -8.76 3.13
N THR A 88 -6.50 -8.76 3.92
CA THR A 88 -7.62 -9.70 3.73
C THR A 88 -8.91 -8.91 3.55
N ALA A 89 -9.56 -9.09 2.41
CA ALA A 89 -10.86 -8.51 2.10
C ALA A 89 -11.59 -9.39 1.07
N ALA A 90 -12.92 -9.35 1.08
CA ALA A 90 -13.77 -10.10 0.14
C ALA A 90 -13.41 -11.60 0.02
N GLY A 91 -12.99 -12.22 1.13
CA GLY A 91 -12.60 -13.63 1.17
C GLY A 91 -11.24 -13.95 0.54
N ARG A 92 -10.47 -12.95 0.14
CA ARG A 92 -9.11 -13.08 -0.42
C ARG A 92 -8.08 -12.52 0.53
N THR A 93 -6.90 -13.14 0.56
CA THR A 93 -5.72 -12.63 1.28
C THR A 93 -4.60 -12.43 0.26
N VAL A 94 -4.08 -11.21 0.19
CA VAL A 94 -3.04 -10.81 -0.76
C VAL A 94 -1.87 -10.16 -0.05
N PRO A 95 -0.64 -10.26 -0.58
CA PRO A 95 0.50 -9.51 -0.06
C PRO A 95 0.25 -8.00 -0.16
N LEU A 96 0.68 -7.27 0.86
CA LEU A 96 0.68 -5.81 0.93
C LEU A 96 2.08 -5.34 1.29
N GLU A 97 2.67 -4.51 0.44
CA GLU A 97 3.90 -3.77 0.72
C GLU A 97 3.58 -2.30 0.95
N VAL A 98 4.00 -1.77 2.08
CA VAL A 98 3.90 -0.34 2.40
C VAL A 98 5.31 0.22 2.58
N SER A 99 5.77 1.02 1.61
CA SER A 99 7.09 1.64 1.67
C SER A 99 7.09 2.88 2.57
N ALA A 100 8.09 2.99 3.44
CA ALA A 100 8.34 4.23 4.18
C ALA A 100 8.90 5.35 3.27
N GLY A 101 9.38 5.01 2.08
CA GLY A 101 9.86 5.95 1.09
C GLY A 101 11.09 6.75 1.54
N LEU A 102 11.60 7.60 0.66
CA LEU A 102 12.80 8.42 0.88
C LEU A 102 12.48 9.81 1.43
N GLY A 103 11.28 10.33 1.20
CA GLY A 103 10.86 11.67 1.57
C GLY A 103 10.30 11.82 2.97
N THR A 104 9.91 13.05 3.31
CA THR A 104 9.18 13.42 4.52
C THR A 104 7.89 14.12 4.16
N ALA A 105 6.92 14.16 5.07
CA ALA A 105 5.73 14.97 4.87
C ALA A 105 6.09 16.47 4.93
N PRO A 106 5.53 17.30 4.06
CA PRO A 106 5.81 18.75 4.05
C PRO A 106 5.52 19.45 5.38
N SER A 107 4.51 18.97 6.10
CA SER A 107 4.09 19.51 7.41
C SER A 107 4.95 19.01 8.58
N ALA A 108 5.80 18.01 8.36
CA ALA A 108 6.65 17.43 9.39
C ALA A 108 7.98 16.97 8.74
N PRO A 109 8.94 17.89 8.53
CA PRO A 109 10.16 17.60 7.76
C PRO A 109 11.20 16.78 8.52
N VAL A 110 10.84 16.19 9.64
CA VAL A 110 11.75 15.40 10.50
C VAL A 110 11.33 13.93 10.51
N ARG A 111 12.30 13.03 10.34
CA ARG A 111 12.17 11.59 10.65
C ARG A 111 12.93 11.28 11.94
N PHE A 112 12.29 10.54 12.84
CA PHE A 112 12.93 10.05 14.04
C PHE A 112 12.72 8.54 14.20
N ALA A 113 13.82 7.78 14.30
CA ALA A 113 13.82 6.33 14.39
C ALA A 113 13.04 5.60 13.25
N CYS A 114 12.83 6.30 12.14
CA CYS A 114 12.10 5.84 10.97
C CYS A 114 12.95 6.11 9.73
N ARG A 115 13.82 5.15 9.37
CA ARG A 115 14.80 5.34 8.28
C ARG A 115 14.10 5.49 6.93
N PRO A 116 14.62 6.35 6.05
CA PRO A 116 14.22 6.32 4.63
C PRO A 116 14.55 4.95 4.04
N GLU A 117 13.68 4.47 3.15
CA GLU A 117 13.89 3.19 2.47
C GLU A 117 13.46 3.24 1.00
N ALA A 118 14.12 2.44 0.19
CA ALA A 118 13.68 2.01 -1.12
C ALA A 118 13.59 0.49 -1.10
N VAL A 119 12.47 -0.04 -1.56
CA VAL A 119 12.19 -1.48 -1.52
C VAL A 119 12.31 -2.08 -2.90
N VAL A 120 13.00 -3.21 -3.02
CA VAL A 120 13.03 -4.04 -4.23
C VAL A 120 12.25 -5.30 -3.94
N LEU A 121 11.29 -5.60 -4.80
CA LEU A 121 10.47 -6.82 -4.71
C LEU A 121 10.75 -7.71 -5.90
N ASP A 122 11.14 -8.94 -5.65
CA ASP A 122 11.28 -9.98 -6.66
C ASP A 122 10.00 -10.81 -6.73
N LEU A 123 9.33 -10.76 -7.88
CA LEU A 123 8.14 -11.57 -8.14
C LEU A 123 8.56 -12.87 -8.81
N VAL A 124 8.39 -13.98 -8.11
CA VAL A 124 8.74 -15.30 -8.62
C VAL A 124 7.48 -16.13 -8.85
N PRO A 125 7.42 -16.92 -9.94
CA PRO A 125 6.32 -17.84 -10.17
C PRO A 125 6.19 -18.83 -9.01
N ARG A 126 4.97 -19.14 -8.62
CA ARG A 126 4.74 -20.29 -7.74
C ARG A 126 5.04 -21.55 -8.53
N GLY A 127 5.96 -22.35 -8.00
CA GLY A 127 6.24 -23.66 -8.54
C GLY A 127 5.05 -24.62 -8.38
#